data_0751f8c77cddf19dbedde2a253a1ec31
#
_entry.id   0751f8c77cddf19dbedde2a253a1ec31
#
_cell.length_a   1.000
_cell.length_b   1.000
_cell.length_c   1.000
_cell.angle_alpha   90.00
_cell.angle_beta   90.00
_cell.angle_gamma   90.00
#
_symmetry.space_group_name_H-M   'P 1'
#
loop_
_entity.id
_entity.type
_entity.pdbx_description
1 polymer ?
#
loop_
_entity_poly.entity_id
_entity_poly.type
_entity_poly.pdbx_seq_one_letter_code
_entity_poly.pdbx_strand_id
1 'polypeptide(L)'
;MRFLLAFLLLIPSLSWSEDIKLSCDYIKEMIVGPDGEKSFNRNFKNPNILVFNSNDKSLIRYYEYGNKEYYLDNEKSDEAIYHYRYENISMNVIYPEILELNRFTLEISGETFKDTSLKTIYSMECKITNQLL
;
A
#
# COMPACT_ATOMS: atom_id res chain seq x y z
N MET A 1 -38.42 12.76 -6.24
CA MET A 1 -37.50 12.31 -6.51
C MET A 1 -36.35 13.01 -6.12
N ARG A 2 -36.34 14.12 -5.76
CA ARG A 2 -35.36 14.66 -5.32
C ARG A 2 -34.94 14.19 -4.08
N PHE A 3 -35.79 13.63 -3.29
CA PHE A 3 -35.45 13.06 -2.15
C PHE A 3 -34.45 12.03 -2.33
N LEU A 4 -34.44 11.27 -3.38
CA LEU A 4 -33.55 10.32 -3.67
C LEU A 4 -32.19 10.90 -3.87
N LEU A 5 -32.12 12.07 -4.48
CA LEU A 5 -30.92 12.73 -4.70
C LEU A 5 -30.29 13.18 -3.42
N ALA A 6 -31.08 13.71 -2.54
CA ALA A 6 -30.59 14.14 -1.29
C ALA A 6 -30.07 12.98 -0.48
N PHE A 7 -30.73 11.85 -0.56
CA PHE A 7 -30.33 10.70 0.17
C PHE A 7 -29.03 10.22 -0.35
N LEU A 8 -28.77 10.26 -1.65
CA LEU A 8 -27.54 9.86 -2.22
C LEU A 8 -26.40 10.74 -1.79
N LEU A 9 -26.66 11.99 -1.46
CA LEU A 9 -25.64 12.85 -1.00
C LEU A 9 -25.25 12.49 0.43
N LEU A 10 -26.17 11.98 1.20
CA LEU A 10 -25.88 11.59 2.54
C LEU A 10 -25.06 10.33 2.58
N ILE A 11 -25.33 9.41 1.68
CA ILE A 11 -24.59 8.19 1.62
C ILE A 11 -23.10 8.42 1.39
N PRO A 12 -22.70 9.25 0.45
CA PRO A 12 -21.31 9.50 0.27
C PRO A 12 -20.63 10.06 1.51
N SER A 13 -21.34 10.90 2.26
CA SER A 13 -20.72 11.47 3.42
C SER A 13 -20.46 10.42 4.48
N LEU A 14 -21.24 9.38 4.52
CA LEU A 14 -21.01 8.32 5.47
C LEU A 14 -19.86 7.44 5.01
N SER A 15 -19.73 7.24 3.72
CA SER A 15 -18.68 6.38 3.23
C SER A 15 -17.32 7.05 3.21
N TRP A 16 -17.25 8.36 3.31
CA TRP A 16 -15.98 9.04 3.27
C TRP A 16 -15.06 8.66 4.40
N SER A 17 -15.58 8.27 5.54
CA SER A 17 -14.77 7.89 6.65
C SER A 17 -14.55 6.39 6.73
N GLU A 18 -15.05 5.65 5.76
CA GLU A 18 -14.88 4.22 5.79
C GLU A 18 -13.53 3.80 5.26
N ASP A 19 -13.02 2.74 5.83
CA ASP A 19 -11.82 2.11 5.36
C ASP A 19 -12.14 1.28 4.12
N ILE A 20 -11.27 1.36 3.15
CA ILE A 20 -11.37 0.57 1.94
C ILE A 20 -10.36 -0.56 2.03
N LYS A 21 -10.85 -1.79 2.02
CA LYS A 21 -9.98 -2.95 2.10
C LYS A 21 -9.52 -3.34 0.70
N LEU A 22 -8.22 -3.50 0.56
CA LEU A 22 -7.62 -3.91 -0.69
C LEU A 22 -7.02 -5.30 -0.54
N SER A 23 -7.34 -6.16 -1.48
CA SER A 23 -6.71 -7.47 -1.57
C SER A 23 -5.70 -7.37 -2.69
N CYS A 24 -4.43 -7.51 -2.37
CA CYS A 24 -3.33 -7.28 -3.30
C CYS A 24 -2.53 -8.55 -3.54
N ASP A 25 -2.31 -8.86 -4.80
CA ASP A 25 -1.50 -10.00 -5.18
C ASP A 25 -0.19 -9.52 -5.78
N TYR A 26 0.91 -10.10 -5.35
CA TYR A 26 2.20 -9.81 -5.95
C TYR A 26 2.21 -10.25 -7.40
N ILE A 27 2.64 -9.37 -8.28
CA ILE A 27 2.89 -9.69 -9.65
C ILE A 27 4.36 -10.02 -9.80
N LYS A 28 5.20 -9.32 -9.05
CA LYS A 28 6.63 -9.43 -9.18
C LYS A 28 7.32 -9.01 -7.89
N GLU A 29 8.36 -9.72 -7.53
CA GLU A 29 9.24 -9.33 -6.44
C GLU A 29 10.67 -9.63 -6.85
N MET A 30 11.53 -8.63 -6.79
CA MET A 30 12.91 -8.76 -7.23
C MET A 30 13.84 -8.25 -6.15
N ILE A 31 14.89 -9.02 -5.86
CA ILE A 31 15.91 -8.64 -4.90
C ILE A 31 17.13 -8.16 -5.68
N VAL A 32 17.61 -6.97 -5.35
CA VAL A 32 18.78 -6.37 -5.99
C VAL A 32 19.92 -6.38 -4.99
N GLY A 33 21.00 -7.05 -5.33
CA GLY A 33 22.21 -7.14 -4.49
C GLY A 33 23.15 -5.97 -4.68
N PRO A 34 24.25 -5.95 -3.93
CA PRO A 34 25.20 -4.84 -3.93
C PRO A 34 25.88 -4.61 -5.27
N ASP A 35 26.06 -5.67 -6.05
CA ASP A 35 26.70 -5.55 -7.35
C ASP A 35 25.69 -5.37 -8.49
N GLY A 36 24.46 -5.08 -8.15
CA GLY A 36 23.41 -4.94 -9.15
C GLY A 36 22.81 -6.26 -9.60
N GLU A 37 23.19 -7.37 -8.97
CA GLU A 37 22.63 -8.67 -9.30
C GLU A 37 21.17 -8.69 -8.93
N LYS A 38 20.38 -9.33 -9.75
CA LYS A 38 18.94 -9.38 -9.59
C LYS A 38 18.48 -10.83 -9.46
N SER A 39 17.65 -11.10 -8.47
CA SER A 39 17.00 -12.38 -8.36
C SER A 39 15.52 -12.20 -8.11
N PHE A 40 14.70 -13.09 -8.66
CA PHE A 40 13.26 -12.99 -8.53
C PHE A 40 12.76 -13.96 -7.47
N ASN A 41 11.93 -13.43 -6.58
CA ASN A 41 11.30 -14.29 -5.60
C ASN A 41 10.00 -14.81 -6.21
N ARG A 42 9.84 -16.12 -6.23
CA ARG A 42 8.65 -16.76 -6.78
C ARG A 42 7.78 -17.39 -5.69
N ASN A 43 8.20 -17.28 -4.45
CA ASN A 43 7.49 -17.90 -3.33
C ASN A 43 6.83 -16.86 -2.42
N PHE A 44 6.39 -15.78 -2.97
CA PHE A 44 5.69 -14.77 -2.18
C PHE A 44 4.27 -15.24 -1.86
N LYS A 45 3.77 -14.78 -0.72
CA LYS A 45 2.42 -15.14 -0.28
C LYS A 45 1.40 -14.17 -0.81
N ASN A 46 0.31 -14.68 -1.32
CA ASN A 46 -0.84 -13.91 -1.79
C ASN A 46 -2.10 -14.45 -1.11
N PRO A 47 -3.14 -13.65 -0.90
CA PRO A 47 -3.12 -12.21 -1.10
C PRO A 47 -2.57 -11.44 0.10
N ASN A 48 -2.31 -10.17 -0.10
CA ASN A 48 -1.90 -9.27 0.96
C ASN A 48 -3.06 -8.31 1.21
N ILE A 49 -3.37 -8.05 2.47
CA ILE A 49 -4.48 -7.17 2.81
C ILE A 49 -3.95 -5.82 3.25
N LEU A 50 -4.42 -4.79 2.57
CA LEU A 50 -4.10 -3.43 2.92
C LEU A 50 -5.40 -2.68 3.16
N VAL A 51 -5.40 -1.73 4.06
CA VAL A 51 -6.58 -0.91 4.32
C VAL A 51 -6.22 0.56 4.08
N PHE A 52 -6.96 1.17 3.20
CA PHE A 52 -6.80 2.58 2.86
C PHE A 52 -7.95 3.34 3.48
N ASN A 53 -7.66 4.36 4.28
CA ASN A 53 -8.69 5.23 4.83
C ASN A 53 -8.87 6.44 3.93
N SER A 54 -10.06 6.60 3.38
CA SER A 54 -10.31 7.67 2.41
C SER A 54 -10.32 9.06 3.04
N ASN A 55 -10.48 9.15 4.33
CA ASN A 55 -10.54 10.42 5.01
C ASN A 55 -9.15 11.01 5.26
N ASP A 56 -8.27 10.29 5.92
CA ASP A 56 -6.94 10.77 6.21
C ASP A 56 -5.89 10.23 5.24
N LYS A 57 -6.31 9.38 4.31
CA LYS A 57 -5.46 8.77 3.29
C LYS A 57 -4.35 7.88 3.86
N SER A 58 -4.54 7.37 5.07
CA SER A 58 -3.59 6.44 5.66
C SER A 58 -3.66 5.08 4.96
N LEU A 59 -2.58 4.35 5.01
CA LEU A 59 -2.52 3.01 4.44
C LEU A 59 -1.87 2.08 5.45
N ILE A 60 -2.55 0.99 5.76
CA ILE A 60 -2.06 0.02 6.73
C ILE A 60 -2.02 -1.35 6.07
N ARG A 61 -0.87 -2.01 6.16
CA ARG A 61 -0.73 -3.37 5.65
C ARG A 61 -0.79 -4.33 6.83
N TYR A 62 -1.65 -5.33 6.70
CA TYR A 62 -1.85 -6.31 7.77
C TYR A 62 -1.09 -7.59 7.51
N TYR A 63 -0.45 -8.08 8.56
CA TYR A 63 0.30 -9.33 8.53
C TYR A 63 -0.29 -10.26 9.59
N GLU A 64 0.12 -11.50 9.54
CA GLU A 64 -0.33 -12.49 10.51
C GLU A 64 -0.02 -12.08 11.96
N TYR A 65 1.10 -11.42 12.18
CA TYR A 65 1.52 -11.05 13.52
C TYR A 65 1.53 -9.56 13.81
N GLY A 66 0.86 -8.77 13.03
CA GLY A 66 0.84 -7.33 13.27
C GLY A 66 0.47 -6.54 12.04
N ASN A 67 0.79 -5.28 12.06
CA ASN A 67 0.52 -4.41 10.91
C ASN A 67 1.66 -3.43 10.69
N LYS A 68 1.64 -2.80 9.54
CA LYS A 68 2.61 -1.79 9.16
C LYS A 68 1.82 -0.58 8.68
N GLU A 69 2.01 0.55 9.34
CA GLU A 69 1.31 1.76 9.00
C GLU A 69 2.23 2.67 8.20
N TYR A 70 1.80 3.03 7.01
CA TYR A 70 2.58 3.86 6.11
C TYR A 70 2.18 5.31 6.25
N TYR A 71 3.14 6.22 6.13
CA TYR A 71 2.90 7.65 6.18
C TYR A 71 2.81 8.22 4.78
N LEU A 72 1.79 9.02 4.54
CA LEU A 72 1.59 9.66 3.24
C LEU A 72 2.59 10.80 3.07
N ASP A 73 3.27 10.81 1.94
CA ASP A 73 4.14 11.91 1.55
C ASP A 73 3.31 12.88 0.72
N ASN A 74 2.81 13.93 1.37
CA ASN A 74 1.94 14.89 0.72
C ASN A 74 2.62 15.68 -0.39
N GLU A 75 3.92 15.89 -0.29
CA GLU A 75 4.64 16.65 -1.29
C GLU A 75 4.78 15.91 -2.60
N LYS A 76 4.95 14.60 -2.53
CA LYS A 76 5.11 13.79 -3.72
C LYS A 76 3.78 13.27 -4.27
N SER A 77 2.76 13.24 -3.42
CA SER A 77 1.47 12.67 -3.82
C SER A 77 0.62 13.64 -4.60
N ASP A 78 -0.13 13.14 -5.56
CA ASP A 78 -1.09 13.93 -6.32
C ASP A 78 -2.42 13.15 -6.37
N GLU A 79 -3.34 13.54 -7.23
CA GLU A 79 -4.65 12.90 -7.31
C GLU A 79 -4.60 11.49 -7.88
N ALA A 80 -3.60 11.19 -8.65
CA ALA A 80 -3.48 9.89 -9.31
C ALA A 80 -2.64 8.91 -8.51
N ILE A 81 -1.55 9.38 -7.94
CA ILE A 81 -0.59 8.50 -7.27
C ILE A 81 -0.30 9.00 -5.87
N TYR A 82 -0.54 8.15 -4.89
CA TYR A 82 -0.19 8.44 -3.51
C TYR A 82 1.14 7.79 -3.19
N HIS A 83 2.06 8.57 -2.65
CA HIS A 83 3.37 8.11 -2.24
C HIS A 83 3.39 7.91 -0.73
N TYR A 84 3.84 6.76 -0.30
CA TYR A 84 3.89 6.38 1.12
C TYR A 84 5.28 6.01 1.54
N ARG A 85 5.54 6.15 2.81
CA ARG A 85 6.82 5.80 3.39
C ARG A 85 6.63 5.10 4.72
N TYR A 86 7.47 4.12 4.98
CA TYR A 86 7.54 3.44 6.27
C TYR A 86 9.02 3.30 6.62
N GLU A 87 9.38 3.54 7.87
CA GLU A 87 10.74 3.42 8.30
C GLU A 87 10.93 2.21 9.18
N ASN A 88 11.74 1.26 8.71
CA ASN A 88 12.15 0.13 9.51
C ASN A 88 13.40 0.52 10.26
N ILE A 89 13.44 0.22 11.55
CA ILE A 89 14.61 0.48 12.37
C ILE A 89 15.23 -0.85 12.76
N SER A 90 16.50 -1.05 12.44
CA SER A 90 17.21 -2.25 12.80
C SER A 90 18.62 -1.86 13.23
N MET A 91 19.03 -2.26 14.42
CA MET A 91 20.36 -1.97 14.95
C MET A 91 20.71 -0.48 14.90
N ASN A 92 19.75 0.36 15.23
CA ASN A 92 19.88 1.82 15.23
C ASN A 92 20.08 2.42 13.84
N VAL A 93 19.81 1.67 12.80
CA VAL A 93 19.84 2.18 11.41
C VAL A 93 18.42 2.19 10.87
N ILE A 94 18.06 3.24 10.19
CA ILE A 94 16.73 3.39 9.61
C ILE A 94 16.77 2.93 8.15
N TYR A 95 15.93 1.95 7.84
CA TYR A 95 15.82 1.44 6.46
C TYR A 95 14.41 1.79 5.96
N PRO A 96 14.29 2.66 4.98
CA PRO A 96 12.96 3.04 4.51
C PRO A 96 12.32 2.02 3.59
N GLU A 97 11.01 2.00 3.61
CA GLU A 97 10.23 1.32 2.60
C GLU A 97 9.42 2.42 1.91
N ILE A 98 9.47 2.46 0.60
CA ILE A 98 8.77 3.46 -0.20
C ILE A 98 7.76 2.73 -1.07
N LEU A 99 6.55 3.25 -1.12
CA LEU A 99 5.47 2.60 -1.82
C LEU A 99 4.64 3.62 -2.58
N GLU A 100 4.18 3.27 -3.77
CA GLU A 100 3.31 4.11 -4.57
C GLU A 100 2.02 3.37 -4.84
N LEU A 101 0.88 4.00 -4.57
CA LEU A 101 -0.43 3.46 -4.87
C LEU A 101 -1.06 4.28 -5.98
N ASN A 102 -1.34 3.63 -7.11
CA ASN A 102 -2.07 4.26 -8.19
C ASN A 102 -3.55 4.15 -7.88
N ARG A 103 -4.21 5.27 -7.65
CA ARG A 103 -5.61 5.30 -7.24
C ARG A 103 -6.57 4.81 -8.30
N PHE A 104 -6.22 4.91 -9.54
CA PHE A 104 -7.11 4.53 -10.62
C PHE A 104 -6.99 3.06 -11.02
N THR A 105 -5.77 2.55 -11.04
CA THR A 105 -5.54 1.16 -11.40
C THR A 105 -5.47 0.25 -10.18
N LEU A 106 -5.25 0.82 -9.01
CA LEU A 106 -5.04 0.11 -7.74
C LEU A 106 -3.79 -0.77 -7.79
N GLU A 107 -2.81 -0.35 -8.57
CA GLU A 107 -1.53 -1.03 -8.57
C GLU A 107 -0.61 -0.42 -7.54
N ILE A 108 0.16 -1.23 -6.87
CA ILE A 108 1.12 -0.80 -5.87
C ILE A 108 2.51 -1.19 -6.33
N SER A 109 3.44 -0.25 -6.27
CA SER A 109 4.85 -0.50 -6.53
C SER A 109 5.63 -0.08 -5.31
N GLY A 110 6.60 -0.84 -4.89
CA GLY A 110 7.35 -0.48 -3.70
C GLY A 110 8.78 -0.95 -3.72
N GLU A 111 9.57 -0.36 -2.82
CA GLU A 111 10.95 -0.71 -2.60
C GLU A 111 11.19 -0.80 -1.11
N THR A 112 11.78 -1.88 -0.67
CA THR A 112 12.15 -2.08 0.73
C THR A 112 13.64 -2.28 0.82
N PHE A 113 14.29 -1.51 1.69
CA PHE A 113 15.72 -1.64 1.92
C PHE A 113 15.92 -2.53 3.15
N LYS A 114 16.63 -3.64 2.98
CA LYS A 114 16.88 -4.57 4.08
C LYS A 114 18.17 -4.26 4.81
N ASP A 115 19.11 -3.70 4.11
CA ASP A 115 20.35 -3.19 4.69
C ASP A 115 20.93 -2.22 3.68
N THR A 116 22.16 -1.79 3.85
CA THR A 116 22.74 -0.78 2.97
C THR A 116 23.05 -1.32 1.58
N SER A 117 23.00 -2.61 1.39
CA SER A 117 23.42 -3.22 0.13
C SER A 117 22.33 -4.03 -0.56
N LEU A 118 21.22 -4.34 0.14
CA LEU A 118 20.16 -5.13 -0.44
C LEU A 118 18.84 -4.37 -0.47
N LYS A 119 18.16 -4.43 -1.59
CA LYS A 119 16.81 -3.88 -1.65
C LYS A 119 15.88 -4.83 -2.40
N THR A 120 14.64 -4.79 -2.05
CA THR A 120 13.59 -5.56 -2.71
C THR A 120 12.67 -4.59 -3.43
N ILE A 121 12.43 -4.85 -4.71
CA ILE A 121 11.50 -4.08 -5.51
C ILE A 121 10.31 -4.99 -5.80
N TYR A 122 9.11 -4.51 -5.58
CA TYR A 122 7.92 -5.34 -5.79
C TYR A 122 6.80 -4.56 -6.47
N SER A 123 5.89 -5.29 -7.08
CA SER A 123 4.66 -4.71 -7.58
C SER A 123 3.50 -5.64 -7.28
N MET A 124 2.35 -5.06 -7.00
CA MET A 124 1.13 -5.78 -6.68
C MET A 124 -0.03 -5.20 -7.46
N GLU A 125 -1.00 -6.06 -7.76
CA GLU A 125 -2.26 -5.64 -8.30
C GLU A 125 -3.28 -5.80 -7.22
N CYS A 126 -4.06 -4.78 -6.95
CA CYS A 126 -5.04 -4.78 -5.87
C CYS A 126 -6.46 -4.65 -6.40
N LYS A 127 -7.40 -5.15 -5.61
CA LYS A 127 -8.81 -4.96 -5.87
C LYS A 127 -9.50 -4.69 -4.55
N ILE A 128 -10.61 -3.98 -4.61
CA ILE A 128 -11.40 -3.69 -3.42
C ILE A 128 -12.11 -4.96 -3.01
N THR A 129 -12.10 -5.26 -1.74
CA THR A 129 -12.68 -6.49 -1.23
C THR A 129 -13.48 -6.21 0.03
N ASN A 130 -14.46 -7.05 0.29
CA ASN A 130 -15.21 -7.01 1.53
C ASN A 130 -14.80 -8.16 2.44
N GLN A 131 -13.74 -8.86 2.08
CA GLN A 131 -13.27 -9.98 2.86
C GLN A 131 -12.85 -9.52 4.26
N LEU A 132 -13.18 -10.29 5.27
CA LEU A 132 -12.79 -9.96 6.62
C LEU A 132 -11.31 -10.25 6.84
N LEU A 133 -10.70 -9.47 7.69
CA LEU A 133 -9.28 -9.65 8.00
C LEU A 133 -9.04 -10.80 8.96
#